data_a457a3bb0b9415153fb4c34b6529dbb3
#
_entry.id   a457a3bb0b9415153fb4c34b6529dbb3
#
_cell.length_a   1.000
_cell.length_b   1.000
_cell.length_c   1.000
_cell.angle_alpha   90.00
_cell.angle_beta   90.00
_cell.angle_gamma   90.00
#
_symmetry.space_group_name_H-M   'P 1'
#
loop_
_entity.id
_entity.type
_entity.pdbx_description
1 polymer ?
#
loop_
_entity_poly.entity_id
_entity_poly.type
_entity_poly.pdbx_seq_one_letter_code
_entity_poly.pdbx_strand_id
1 'polypeptide(L)'
;MKELLIVEDDLEMQEFYKDMLQGEPFTVIIVSNAEEGAKKIKEKTYDLVILDILMEGVTGDRFFALLRRDSRYKAVPVIMASALDEKTYRCFQALGNVSFLEKPFNKERLLSEITMRFESRK
;
A
#
# COMPACT_ATOMS: atom_id res chain seq x y z
N MET A 1 -5.89 6.99 15.90
CA MET A 1 -4.73 7.11 15.00
C MET A 1 -4.95 6.22 13.79
N LYS A 2 -4.71 6.74 12.61
CA LYS A 2 -4.83 5.96 11.37
C LYS A 2 -3.77 4.87 11.32
N GLU A 3 -4.11 3.74 10.70
CA GLU A 3 -3.22 2.59 10.59
C GLU A 3 -2.94 2.23 9.13
N LEU A 4 -1.64 2.12 8.81
CA LEU A 4 -1.16 1.77 7.48
C LEU A 4 -0.58 0.36 7.48
N LEU A 5 -0.90 -0.39 6.43
CA LEU A 5 -0.22 -1.65 6.15
C LEU A 5 0.64 -1.46 4.90
N ILE A 6 1.91 -1.82 4.98
CA ILE A 6 2.82 -1.75 3.84
C ILE A 6 3.29 -3.17 3.53
N VAL A 7 3.10 -3.59 2.29
CA VAL A 7 3.55 -4.90 1.82
C VAL A 7 4.73 -4.67 0.87
N GLU A 8 5.93 -4.99 1.33
CA GLU A 8 7.18 -4.72 0.62
C GLU A 8 8.21 -5.79 0.93
N ASP A 9 8.71 -6.50 -0.07
CA ASP A 9 9.67 -7.59 0.13
C ASP A 9 11.13 -7.14 0.20
N ASP A 10 11.46 -5.96 -0.31
CA ASP A 10 12.82 -5.43 -0.29
C ASP A 10 13.13 -4.83 1.08
N LEU A 11 14.10 -5.42 1.78
CA LEU A 11 14.49 -4.97 3.11
C LEU A 11 14.98 -3.53 3.15
N GLU A 12 15.72 -3.13 2.12
CA GLU A 12 16.22 -1.76 2.02
C GLU A 12 15.07 -0.76 1.89
N MET A 13 14.07 -1.10 1.08
CA MET A 13 12.89 -0.26 0.92
C MET A 13 12.05 -0.21 2.20
N GLN A 14 11.99 -1.31 2.94
CA GLN A 14 11.32 -1.32 4.26
C GLN A 14 11.96 -0.31 5.20
N GLU A 15 13.28 -0.24 5.22
CA GLU A 15 13.99 0.74 6.05
C GLU A 15 13.70 2.16 5.62
N PHE A 16 13.62 2.41 4.31
CA PHE A 16 13.25 3.73 3.80
C PHE A 16 11.85 4.13 4.27
N TYR A 17 10.89 3.22 4.23
CA TYR A 17 9.55 3.50 4.73
C TYR A 17 9.57 3.85 6.21
N LYS A 18 10.31 3.10 7.01
CA LYS A 18 10.41 3.35 8.44
C LYS A 18 10.99 4.73 8.72
N ASP A 19 12.06 5.07 8.01
CA ASP A 19 12.71 6.38 8.17
C ASP A 19 11.81 7.52 7.74
N MET A 20 11.18 7.39 6.58
CA MET A 20 10.33 8.44 6.04
C MET A 20 9.07 8.69 6.86
N LEU A 21 8.55 7.64 7.50
CA LEU A 21 7.28 7.72 8.24
C LEU A 21 7.46 7.85 9.74
N GLN A 22 8.68 7.90 10.22
CA GLN A 22 8.96 8.07 11.64
C GLN A 22 8.42 9.40 12.16
N GLY A 23 7.71 9.34 13.27
CA GLY A 23 7.17 10.55 13.90
C GLY A 23 5.87 11.05 13.32
N GLU A 24 5.36 10.45 12.26
CA GLU A 24 4.10 10.84 11.67
C GLU A 24 2.90 10.32 12.49
N PRO A 25 1.76 11.00 12.43
CA PRO A 25 0.61 10.66 13.29
C PRO A 25 -0.21 9.47 12.79
N PHE A 26 0.44 8.37 12.45
CA PHE A 26 -0.24 7.13 12.11
C PHE A 26 0.66 5.93 12.46
N THR A 27 0.02 4.80 12.68
CA THR A 27 0.71 3.55 12.99
C THR A 27 1.04 2.83 11.69
N VAL A 28 2.27 2.34 11.56
CA VAL A 28 2.75 1.68 10.35
C VAL A 28 3.13 0.23 10.68
N ILE A 29 2.54 -0.71 9.93
CA ILE A 29 2.91 -2.12 9.99
C ILE A 29 3.48 -2.50 8.63
N ILE A 30 4.69 -3.06 8.61
CA ILE A 30 5.35 -3.48 7.38
C ILE A 30 5.49 -4.99 7.38
N VAL A 31 5.06 -5.62 6.29
CA VAL A 31 5.23 -7.07 6.10
C VAL A 31 6.03 -7.32 4.83
N SER A 32 6.65 -8.49 4.74
CA SER A 32 7.61 -8.80 3.69
C SER A 32 7.01 -9.50 2.47
N ASN A 33 5.79 -9.97 2.58
CA ASN A 33 5.15 -10.69 1.47
C ASN A 33 3.63 -10.65 1.59
N ALA A 34 2.97 -11.08 0.52
CA ALA A 34 1.51 -11.07 0.45
C ALA A 34 0.87 -12.03 1.46
N GLU A 35 1.54 -13.13 1.78
CA GLU A 35 1.02 -14.10 2.74
C GLU A 35 0.93 -13.49 4.14
N GLU A 36 1.97 -12.79 4.56
CA GLU A 36 1.95 -12.07 5.82
C GLU A 36 0.91 -10.94 5.81
N GLY A 37 0.80 -10.25 4.67
CA GLY A 37 -0.21 -9.22 4.49
C GLY A 37 -1.63 -9.77 4.63
N ALA A 38 -1.88 -10.94 4.07
CA ALA A 38 -3.18 -11.59 4.17
C ALA A 38 -3.54 -11.91 5.62
N LYS A 39 -2.57 -12.33 6.41
CA LYS A 39 -2.79 -12.56 7.83
C LYS A 39 -3.13 -11.28 8.57
N LYS A 40 -2.42 -10.22 8.26
CA LYS A 40 -2.63 -8.93 8.93
C LYS A 40 -4.01 -8.35 8.63
N ILE A 41 -4.48 -8.42 7.41
CA ILE A 41 -5.80 -7.87 7.07
C ILE A 41 -6.94 -8.63 7.72
N LYS A 42 -6.72 -9.87 8.13
CA LYS A 42 -7.71 -10.65 8.86
C LYS A 42 -7.77 -10.25 10.33
N GLU A 43 -6.63 -9.86 10.89
CA GLU A 43 -6.53 -9.51 12.32
C GLU A 43 -7.23 -8.20 12.66
N LYS A 44 -7.15 -7.22 11.78
CA LYS A 44 -7.77 -5.92 12.00
C LYS A 44 -7.93 -5.18 10.67
N THR A 45 -8.69 -4.09 10.69
CA THR A 45 -8.92 -3.27 9.51
C THR A 45 -7.91 -2.11 9.46
N TYR A 46 -7.16 -2.03 8.37
CA TYR A 46 -6.24 -0.92 8.13
C TYR A 46 -6.94 0.19 7.35
N ASP A 47 -6.46 1.41 7.54
CA ASP A 47 -7.04 2.57 6.88
C ASP A 47 -6.48 2.82 5.50
N LEU A 48 -5.29 2.32 5.23
CA LEU A 48 -4.62 2.47 3.95
C LEU A 48 -3.61 1.35 3.76
N VAL A 49 -3.48 0.88 2.53
CA VAL A 49 -2.49 -0.16 2.19
C VAL A 49 -1.56 0.38 1.12
N ILE A 50 -0.26 0.27 1.36
CA ILE A 50 0.77 0.55 0.36
C ILE A 50 1.30 -0.80 -0.11
N LEU A 51 1.30 -1.00 -1.41
CA LEU A 51 1.52 -2.32 -2.00
C LEU A 51 2.53 -2.23 -3.13
N ASP A 52 3.60 -3.02 -3.03
CA ASP A 52 4.52 -3.18 -4.15
C ASP A 52 3.95 -4.25 -5.10
N ILE A 53 3.93 -3.94 -6.39
CA ILE A 53 3.40 -4.85 -7.39
C ILE A 53 4.37 -6.00 -7.68
N LEU A 54 5.67 -5.69 -7.70
CA LEU A 54 6.70 -6.67 -8.02
C LEU A 54 7.27 -7.30 -6.75
N MET A 55 6.67 -8.41 -6.30
CA MET A 55 7.12 -9.17 -5.15
C MET A 55 7.34 -10.62 -5.54
N GLU A 56 8.27 -11.27 -4.86
CA GLU A 56 8.49 -12.71 -5.05
C GLU A 56 7.29 -13.50 -4.53
N GLY A 57 6.95 -14.57 -5.21
CA GLY A 57 5.83 -15.43 -4.85
C GLY A 57 4.50 -14.87 -5.35
N VAL A 58 3.62 -14.51 -4.42
CA VAL A 58 2.33 -13.91 -4.78
C VAL A 58 2.56 -12.46 -5.20
N THR A 59 2.14 -12.13 -6.41
CA THR A 59 2.31 -10.79 -6.97
C THR A 59 1.35 -9.80 -6.30
N GLY A 60 1.72 -8.51 -6.37
CA GLY A 60 0.91 -7.45 -5.77
C GLY A 60 -0.50 -7.37 -6.33
N ASP A 61 -0.68 -7.68 -7.61
CA ASP A 61 -2.01 -7.68 -8.23
C ASP A 61 -2.93 -8.75 -7.62
N ARG A 62 -2.38 -9.90 -7.27
CA ARG A 62 -3.16 -10.95 -6.60
C ARG A 62 -3.56 -10.53 -5.20
N PHE A 63 -2.65 -9.91 -4.48
CA PHE A 63 -2.96 -9.40 -3.15
C PHE A 63 -4.03 -8.31 -3.21
N PHE A 64 -3.95 -7.44 -4.20
CA PHE A 64 -4.95 -6.41 -4.40
C PHE A 64 -6.33 -7.01 -4.68
N ALA A 65 -6.39 -8.05 -5.51
CA ALA A 65 -7.65 -8.75 -5.79
C ALA A 65 -8.22 -9.39 -4.52
N LEU A 66 -7.36 -10.01 -3.71
CA LEU A 66 -7.76 -10.59 -2.43
C LEU A 66 -8.34 -9.53 -1.50
N LEU A 67 -7.68 -8.39 -1.43
CA LEU A 67 -8.13 -7.27 -0.61
C LEU A 67 -9.53 -6.81 -1.01
N ARG A 68 -9.77 -6.67 -2.31
CA ARG A 68 -11.05 -6.17 -2.82
C ARG A 68 -12.21 -7.18 -2.66
N ARG A 69 -11.90 -8.45 -2.42
CA ARG A 69 -12.93 -9.46 -2.13
C ARG A 69 -13.42 -9.39 -0.69
N ASP A 70 -12.60 -8.84 0.20
CA ASP A 70 -12.99 -8.70 1.61
C ASP A 70 -13.87 -7.47 1.75
N SER A 71 -15.09 -7.67 2.25
CA SER A 71 -16.07 -6.58 2.36
C SER A 71 -15.58 -5.40 3.20
N ARG A 72 -14.69 -5.66 4.16
CA ARG A 72 -14.11 -4.61 5.00
C ARG A 72 -13.16 -3.70 4.22
N TYR A 73 -12.63 -4.19 3.09
CA TYR A 73 -11.58 -3.51 2.34
C TYR A 73 -12.02 -3.06 0.94
N LYS A 74 -13.31 -3.15 0.62
CA LYS A 74 -13.78 -2.76 -0.72
C LYS A 74 -13.46 -1.31 -1.08
N ALA A 75 -13.47 -0.43 -0.10
CA ALA A 75 -13.23 0.99 -0.30
C ALA A 75 -11.96 1.52 0.33
N VAL A 76 -11.13 0.65 0.91
CA VAL A 76 -9.87 1.08 1.51
C VAL A 76 -8.93 1.59 0.41
N PRO A 77 -8.37 2.80 0.57
CA PRO A 77 -7.43 3.31 -0.43
C PRO A 77 -6.16 2.48 -0.48
N VAL A 78 -5.69 2.23 -1.70
CA VAL A 78 -4.47 1.47 -1.96
C VAL A 78 -3.52 2.35 -2.77
N ILE A 79 -2.28 2.44 -2.31
CA ILE A 79 -1.21 3.10 -3.06
C ILE A 79 -0.32 1.99 -3.62
N MET A 80 -0.21 1.92 -4.93
CA MET A 80 0.71 0.99 -5.57
C MET A 80 2.05 1.67 -5.80
N ALA A 81 3.06 1.25 -5.02
CA ALA A 81 4.40 1.80 -5.09
C ALA A 81 5.27 0.85 -5.91
N SER A 82 5.65 1.26 -7.10
CA SER A 82 6.37 0.38 -8.01
C SER A 82 7.23 1.16 -9.00
N ALA A 83 8.23 0.47 -9.55
CA ALA A 83 9.04 0.99 -10.64
C ALA A 83 8.35 0.78 -12.00
N LEU A 84 7.19 0.13 -12.02
CA LEU A 84 6.44 -0.13 -13.24
C LEU A 84 5.86 1.17 -13.81
N ASP A 85 5.63 1.16 -15.12
CA ASP A 85 5.15 2.33 -15.81
C ASP A 85 3.65 2.57 -15.60
N GLU A 86 3.21 3.71 -16.07
CA GLU A 86 1.82 4.16 -15.95
C GLU A 86 0.82 3.25 -16.66
N LYS A 87 1.25 2.55 -17.71
CA LYS A 87 0.36 1.64 -18.45
C LYS A 87 -0.11 0.49 -17.57
N THR A 88 0.82 -0.08 -16.81
CA THR A 88 0.52 -1.16 -15.88
C THR A 88 -0.43 -0.68 -14.81
N TYR A 89 -0.21 0.51 -14.29
CA TYR A 89 -1.07 1.12 -13.29
C TYR A 89 -2.51 1.26 -13.78
N ARG A 90 -2.70 1.63 -15.04
CA ARG A 90 -4.05 1.83 -15.58
C ARG A 90 -4.91 0.58 -15.51
N CYS A 91 -4.30 -0.60 -15.56
CA CYS A 91 -5.05 -1.85 -15.42
C CYS A 91 -5.74 -1.97 -14.07
N PHE A 92 -5.21 -1.32 -13.06
CA PHE A 92 -5.75 -1.39 -11.70
C PHE A 92 -6.75 -0.28 -11.37
N GLN A 93 -6.78 0.80 -12.15
CA GLN A 93 -7.67 1.92 -11.88
C GLN A 93 -9.14 1.54 -11.90
N ALA A 94 -9.51 0.59 -12.74
CA ALA A 94 -10.89 0.12 -12.86
C ALA A 94 -11.41 -0.54 -11.58
N LEU A 95 -10.49 -0.96 -10.69
CA LEU A 95 -10.86 -1.64 -9.44
C LEU A 95 -11.16 -0.67 -8.29
N GLY A 96 -11.06 0.64 -8.56
CA GLY A 96 -11.49 1.67 -7.64
C GLY A 96 -10.53 1.98 -6.49
N ASN A 97 -10.49 3.24 -6.13
CA ASN A 97 -9.75 3.77 -4.98
C ASN A 97 -8.29 3.32 -4.89
N VAL A 98 -7.60 3.35 -6.03
CA VAL A 98 -6.19 3.02 -6.14
C VAL A 98 -5.43 4.21 -6.69
N SER A 99 -4.23 4.47 -6.19
CA SER A 99 -3.34 5.46 -6.73
C SER A 99 -1.96 4.86 -6.93
N PHE A 100 -1.13 5.54 -7.69
CA PHE A 100 0.18 5.05 -8.09
C PHE A 100 1.27 5.98 -7.59
N LEU A 101 2.31 5.39 -7.03
CA LEU A 101 3.48 6.13 -6.57
C LEU A 101 4.72 5.51 -7.20
N GLU A 102 5.27 6.19 -8.19
CA GLU A 102 6.43 5.69 -8.94
C GLU A 102 7.70 5.74 -8.11
N LYS A 103 8.41 4.64 -8.07
CA LYS A 103 9.75 4.56 -7.47
C LYS A 103 10.80 5.10 -8.42
N PRO A 104 11.82 5.82 -7.94
CA PRO A 104 12.03 6.23 -6.56
C PRO A 104 11.18 7.46 -6.19
N PHE A 105 10.81 7.55 -4.93
CA PHE A 105 10.11 8.71 -4.41
C PHE A 105 10.76 9.18 -3.11
N ASN A 106 10.49 10.44 -2.72
CA ASN A 106 11.02 10.99 -1.49
C ASN A 106 9.93 11.06 -0.41
N LYS A 107 10.32 11.48 0.78
CA LYS A 107 9.41 11.60 1.92
C LYS A 107 8.21 12.50 1.62
N GLU A 108 8.47 13.65 1.00
CA GLU A 108 7.40 14.62 0.70
C GLU A 108 6.36 14.05 -0.23
N ARG A 109 6.80 13.34 -1.26
CA ARG A 109 5.91 12.71 -2.23
C ARG A 109 5.09 11.61 -1.57
N LEU A 110 5.73 10.78 -0.74
CA LEU A 110 5.04 9.70 -0.03
C LEU A 110 3.99 10.27 0.93
N LEU A 111 4.36 11.23 1.75
CA LEU A 111 3.43 11.82 2.72
C LEU A 111 2.27 12.53 2.04
N SER A 112 2.54 13.23 0.95
CA SER A 112 1.51 13.89 0.16
C SER A 112 0.48 12.87 -0.35
N GLU A 113 0.95 11.76 -0.88
CA GLU A 113 0.05 10.72 -1.41
C GLU A 113 -0.78 10.08 -0.29
N ILE A 114 -0.16 9.78 0.83
CA ILE A 114 -0.86 9.22 1.99
C ILE A 114 -1.95 10.16 2.48
N THR A 115 -1.61 11.42 2.64
CA THR A 115 -2.56 12.44 3.13
C THR A 115 -3.74 12.58 2.18
N MET A 116 -3.47 12.64 0.87
CA MET A 116 -4.51 12.72 -0.14
C MET A 116 -5.47 11.54 -0.09
N ARG A 117 -4.94 10.33 0.11
CA ARG A 117 -5.78 9.13 0.18
C ARG A 117 -6.65 9.14 1.43
N PHE A 118 -6.12 9.57 2.57
CA PHE A 118 -6.91 9.68 3.79
C PHE A 118 -8.05 10.71 3.62
N GLU A 119 -7.76 11.84 3.02
CA GLU A 119 -8.77 12.88 2.79
C GLU A 119 -9.86 12.44 1.84
N SER A 120 -9.51 11.74 0.77
CA SER A 120 -10.44 11.31 -0.25
C SER A 120 -11.41 10.23 0.24
N ARG A 121 -11.12 9.63 1.40
CA ARG A 121 -11.95 8.58 1.98
C ARG A 121 -13.18 9.10 2.71
N LYS A 122 -13.24 10.36 2.95
CA LYS A 122 -14.38 10.97 3.67
C LYS A 122 -15.73 10.77 2.90
#